data_aa0654b0128daf4922ae400bf2e57ce2
#
_entry.id   aa0654b0128daf4922ae400bf2e57ce2
#
_cell.length_a   1.000
_cell.length_b   1.000
_cell.length_c   1.000
_cell.angle_alpha   90.00
_cell.angle_beta   90.00
_cell.angle_gamma   90.00
#
_symmetry.space_group_name_H-M   'P 1'
#
loop_
_entity.id
_entity.type
_entity.pdbx_description
1 polymer ?
#
loop_
_entity_poly.entity_id
_entity_poly.type
_entity_poly.pdbx_seq_one_letter_code
_entity_poly.pdbx_strand_id
1 'polypeptide(L)'
;MEALGMIETKGLVAMVEAADAMVKAAQVTLVAYEKIGGGYVTALVRGDVAAVKAATDAGAAAARRVGELVAVHVIPHPHTQLDDILPIASAPEKKTKK
;
A
#
# COMPACT_ATOMS: atom_id res chain seq x y z
N MET A 1 -16.13 -2.03 5.72
CA MET A 1 -14.87 -2.78 5.66
C MET A 1 -13.96 -2.18 4.63
N GLU A 2 -12.71 -2.03 4.99
CA GLU A 2 -11.78 -1.36 4.10
C GLU A 2 -11.13 -2.30 3.11
N ALA A 3 -10.95 -1.82 1.91
CA ALA A 3 -10.21 -2.55 0.90
C ALA A 3 -8.72 -2.54 1.22
N LEU A 4 -8.00 -3.46 0.63
CA LEU A 4 -6.56 -3.58 0.79
C LEU A 4 -5.91 -3.41 -0.57
N GLY A 5 -4.96 -2.50 -0.65
CA GLY A 5 -4.16 -2.29 -1.86
C GLY A 5 -2.72 -2.66 -1.60
N MET A 6 -2.08 -3.22 -2.60
CA MET A 6 -0.70 -3.69 -2.47
C MET A 6 0.08 -3.32 -3.70
N ILE A 7 1.31 -2.85 -3.49
CA ILE A 7 2.25 -2.60 -4.59
C ILE A 7 3.57 -3.21 -4.20
N GLU A 8 4.18 -3.90 -5.14
CA GLU A 8 5.51 -4.44 -4.96
C GLU A 8 6.43 -3.90 -6.02
N THR A 9 7.61 -3.44 -5.61
CA THR A 9 8.62 -2.91 -6.51
C THR A 9 9.95 -3.60 -6.25
N LYS A 10 10.85 -3.48 -7.18
CA LYS A 10 12.23 -3.86 -6.94
C LYS A 10 12.99 -2.59 -6.65
N GLY A 11 13.53 -2.51 -5.44
CA GLY A 11 14.26 -1.32 -5.00
C GLY A 11 13.40 -0.36 -4.21
N LEU A 12 14.05 0.27 -3.25
CA LEU A 12 13.37 1.17 -2.33
C LEU A 12 12.97 2.48 -3.00
N VAL A 13 13.75 2.95 -3.96
CA VAL A 13 13.45 4.23 -4.61
C VAL A 13 12.10 4.19 -5.29
N ALA A 14 11.84 3.12 -6.05
CA ALA A 14 10.55 2.97 -6.70
C ALA A 14 9.42 2.88 -5.68
N MET A 15 9.69 2.21 -4.54
CA MET A 15 8.67 2.08 -3.51
C MET A 15 8.35 3.42 -2.85
N VAL A 16 9.36 4.22 -2.55
CA VAL A 16 9.12 5.52 -1.92
C VAL A 16 8.29 6.39 -2.85
N GLU A 17 8.61 6.36 -4.14
CA GLU A 17 7.85 7.13 -5.11
C GLU A 17 6.41 6.62 -5.20
N ALA A 18 6.22 5.31 -5.20
CA ALA A 18 4.90 4.71 -5.25
C ALA A 18 4.08 5.07 -3.99
N ALA A 19 4.69 4.93 -2.82
CA ALA A 19 3.99 5.19 -1.57
C ALA A 19 3.57 6.65 -1.48
N ASP A 20 4.46 7.57 -1.86
CA ASP A 20 4.14 8.98 -1.85
C ASP A 20 2.97 9.27 -2.80
N ALA A 21 3.02 8.71 -4.01
CA ALA A 21 1.96 8.94 -4.98
C ALA A 21 0.63 8.39 -4.49
N MET A 22 0.64 7.24 -3.84
CA MET A 22 -0.59 6.63 -3.34
C MET A 22 -1.28 7.51 -2.31
N VAL A 23 -0.54 7.98 -1.31
CA VAL A 23 -1.18 8.74 -0.24
C VAL A 23 -1.55 10.15 -0.69
N LYS A 24 -0.94 10.64 -1.77
CA LYS A 24 -1.32 11.94 -2.32
C LYS A 24 -2.53 11.85 -3.25
N ALA A 25 -2.72 10.71 -3.90
CA ALA A 25 -3.76 10.58 -4.92
C ALA A 25 -5.14 10.37 -4.35
N ALA A 26 -5.25 9.75 -3.19
CA ALA A 26 -6.56 9.41 -2.64
C ALA A 26 -6.47 9.26 -1.13
N GLN A 27 -7.64 9.19 -0.52
CA GLN A 27 -7.74 9.09 0.93
C GLN A 27 -7.49 7.64 1.35
N VAL A 28 -6.25 7.26 1.43
CA VAL A 28 -5.85 5.93 1.88
C VAL A 28 -4.81 6.08 2.98
N THR A 29 -4.66 5.03 3.76
CA THR A 29 -3.66 4.98 4.81
C THR A 29 -2.63 3.94 4.46
N LEU A 30 -1.37 4.33 4.49
CA LEU A 30 -0.27 3.39 4.30
C LEU A 30 -0.11 2.66 5.64
N VAL A 31 -0.39 1.38 5.65
CA VAL A 31 -0.42 0.62 6.91
C VAL A 31 0.84 -0.16 7.16
N ALA A 32 1.58 -0.47 6.11
CA ALA A 32 2.81 -1.22 6.28
C ALA A 32 3.65 -1.17 5.01
N TYR A 33 4.95 -1.37 5.17
CA TYR A 33 5.76 -1.71 4.04
C TYR A 33 6.79 -2.71 4.54
N GLU A 34 7.15 -3.65 3.67
CA GLU A 34 8.01 -4.75 4.07
C GLU A 34 9.11 -4.95 3.04
N LYS A 35 10.32 -5.12 3.51
CA LYS A 35 11.43 -5.50 2.65
C LYS A 35 11.48 -7.01 2.68
N ILE A 36 11.22 -7.61 1.53
CA ILE A 36 11.08 -9.06 1.46
C ILE A 36 12.43 -9.74 1.31
N GLY A 37 13.39 -9.07 0.72
CA GLY A 37 14.66 -9.68 0.38
C GLY A 37 14.85 -9.62 -1.12
N GLY A 38 16.07 -9.74 -1.58
CA GLY A 38 16.37 -9.68 -3.00
C GLY A 38 16.11 -8.32 -3.62
N GLY A 39 15.95 -7.29 -2.80
CA GLY A 39 15.63 -5.96 -3.29
C GLY A 39 14.15 -5.69 -3.44
N TYR A 40 13.29 -6.66 -3.15
CA TYR A 40 11.84 -6.47 -3.28
C TYR A 40 11.25 -5.77 -2.07
N VAL A 41 10.36 -4.83 -2.33
CA VAL A 41 9.69 -4.06 -1.27
C VAL A 41 8.21 -4.04 -1.58
N THR A 42 7.40 -4.29 -0.57
CA THR A 42 5.94 -4.30 -0.70
C THR A 42 5.34 -3.25 0.21
N ALA A 43 4.40 -2.47 -0.31
CA ALA A 43 3.65 -1.50 0.49
C ALA A 43 2.18 -1.86 0.46
N LEU A 44 1.52 -1.60 1.59
CA LEU A 44 0.12 -1.98 1.80
C LEU A 44 -0.66 -0.75 2.23
N VAL A 45 -1.80 -0.52 1.57
CA VAL A 45 -2.67 0.62 1.91
C VAL A 45 -4.09 0.14 2.19
N ARG A 46 -4.81 0.87 3.02
CA ARG A 46 -6.21 0.58 3.34
C ARG A 46 -7.05 1.84 3.08
N GLY A 47 -8.30 1.61 2.75
CA GLY A 47 -9.26 2.68 2.52
C GLY A 47 -10.46 2.11 1.81
N ASP A 48 -11.42 2.98 1.41
CA ASP A 48 -12.53 2.44 0.66
C ASP A 48 -12.07 2.03 -0.74
N VAL A 49 -12.86 1.17 -1.38
CA VAL A 49 -12.39 0.48 -2.58
C VAL A 49 -12.03 1.44 -3.72
N ALA A 50 -12.82 2.50 -3.90
CA ALA A 50 -12.53 3.45 -4.97
C ALA A 50 -11.24 4.21 -4.69
N ALA A 51 -11.01 4.58 -3.43
CA ALA A 51 -9.79 5.28 -3.05
C ALA A 51 -8.57 4.39 -3.21
N VAL A 52 -8.69 3.12 -2.81
CA VAL A 52 -7.58 2.18 -2.94
C VAL A 52 -7.22 1.94 -4.40
N LYS A 53 -8.23 1.82 -5.25
CA LYS A 53 -7.98 1.64 -6.69
C LYS A 53 -7.27 2.86 -7.27
N ALA A 54 -7.74 4.06 -6.95
CA ALA A 54 -7.12 5.28 -7.45
C ALA A 54 -5.69 5.40 -6.94
N ALA A 55 -5.48 5.07 -5.66
CA ALA A 55 -4.15 5.15 -5.06
C ALA A 55 -3.18 4.17 -5.73
N THR A 56 -3.59 2.92 -5.91
CA THR A 56 -2.69 1.92 -6.49
C THR A 56 -2.39 2.23 -7.96
N ASP A 57 -3.35 2.79 -8.69
CA ASP A 57 -3.08 3.20 -10.07
C ASP A 57 -2.02 4.29 -10.10
N ALA A 58 -2.15 5.29 -9.23
CA ALA A 58 -1.18 6.38 -9.17
C ALA A 58 0.19 5.87 -8.72
N GLY A 59 0.21 4.99 -7.73
CA GLY A 59 1.45 4.42 -7.23
C GLY A 59 2.17 3.60 -8.28
N ALA A 60 1.42 2.79 -9.03
CA ALA A 60 2.00 1.97 -10.09
C ALA A 60 2.63 2.84 -11.17
N ALA A 61 1.95 3.90 -11.59
CA ALA A 61 2.48 4.81 -12.60
C ALA A 61 3.74 5.49 -12.10
N ALA A 62 3.75 5.91 -10.84
CA ALA A 62 4.91 6.57 -10.26
C ALA A 62 6.11 5.63 -10.17
N ALA A 63 5.87 4.38 -9.76
CA ALA A 63 6.94 3.40 -9.64
C ALA A 63 7.58 3.13 -11.00
N ARG A 64 6.77 3.01 -12.03
CA ARG A 64 7.28 2.72 -13.37
C ARG A 64 8.18 3.82 -13.90
N ARG A 65 7.97 5.05 -13.46
CA ARG A 65 8.78 6.17 -13.95
C ARG A 65 10.20 6.15 -13.42
N VAL A 66 10.41 5.56 -12.25
CA VAL A 66 11.73 5.64 -11.60
C VAL A 66 12.37 4.29 -11.35
N GLY A 67 11.66 3.20 -11.57
CA GLY A 67 12.22 1.89 -11.32
C GLY A 67 11.32 0.79 -11.84
N GLU A 68 11.39 -0.36 -11.19
CA GLU A 68 10.68 -1.55 -11.65
C GLU A 68 9.48 -1.84 -10.78
N LEU A 69 8.31 -1.85 -11.41
CA LEU A 69 7.08 -2.28 -10.75
C LEU A 69 6.96 -3.78 -10.93
N VAL A 70 6.80 -4.51 -9.83
CA VAL A 70 6.71 -5.95 -9.88
C VAL A 70 5.27 -6.43 -9.90
N ALA A 71 4.43 -5.88 -9.01
CA ALA A 71 3.04 -6.32 -8.91
C ALA A 71 2.16 -5.25 -8.27
N VAL A 72 0.90 -5.26 -8.63
CA VAL A 72 -0.12 -4.39 -8.03
C VAL A 72 -1.37 -5.23 -7.86
N HIS A 73 -2.02 -5.10 -6.72
CA HIS A 73 -3.26 -5.83 -6.52
C HIS A 73 -4.17 -5.10 -5.54
N VAL A 74 -5.47 -5.28 -5.72
CA VAL A 74 -6.47 -4.73 -4.82
C VAL A 74 -7.41 -5.85 -4.42
N ILE A 75 -7.63 -5.97 -3.12
CA ILE A 75 -8.62 -6.89 -2.59
C ILE A 75 -9.74 -6.04 -1.99
N PRO A 76 -10.92 -6.01 -2.61
CA PRO A 76 -11.99 -5.12 -2.15
C PRO A 76 -12.48 -5.43 -0.74
N HIS A 77 -12.57 -6.70 -0.41
CA HIS A 77 -13.12 -7.10 0.90
C HIS A 77 -12.26 -8.20 1.51
N PRO A 78 -11.09 -7.83 2.06
CA PRO A 78 -10.22 -8.85 2.65
C PRO A 78 -10.89 -9.47 3.87
N HIS A 79 -10.68 -10.76 4.03
CA HIS A 79 -11.24 -11.48 5.17
C HIS A 79 -10.66 -10.93 6.47
N THR A 80 -11.48 -10.82 7.50
CA THR A 80 -11.04 -10.22 8.76
C THR A 80 -9.89 -10.99 9.41
N GLN A 81 -9.79 -12.28 9.16
CA GLN A 81 -8.68 -13.05 9.71
C GLN A 81 -7.32 -12.58 9.23
N LEU A 82 -7.26 -11.95 8.07
CA LEU A 82 -5.99 -11.44 7.56
C LEU A 82 -5.43 -10.35 8.46
N ASP A 83 -6.31 -9.55 9.06
CA ASP A 83 -5.88 -8.47 9.94
C ASP A 83 -5.18 -9.00 11.19
N ASP A 84 -5.48 -10.22 11.58
CA ASP A 84 -4.91 -10.80 12.79
C ASP A 84 -3.52 -11.38 12.57
N ILE A 85 -3.19 -11.73 11.35
CA ILE A 85 -1.97 -12.44 11.05
C ILE A 85 -0.95 -11.60 10.31
N LEU A 86 -1.43 -10.75 9.40
CA LEU A 86 -0.57 -9.97 8.53
C LEU A 86 -0.55 -8.51 8.98
N PRO A 87 0.49 -7.76 8.61
CA PRO A 87 0.57 -6.35 9.00
C PRO A 87 -0.30 -5.47 8.09
N ILE A 88 -1.57 -5.82 7.98
CA ILE A 88 -2.49 -5.13 7.07
C ILE A 88 -3.72 -4.58 7.75
N ALA A 89 -3.75 -4.56 9.06
CA ALA A 89 -4.89 -4.02 9.78
C ALA A 89 -5.07 -2.55 9.45
N SER A 90 -6.30 -2.07 9.59
CA SER A 90 -6.56 -0.66 9.41
C SER A 90 -5.64 0.14 10.30
N ALA A 91 -5.36 1.35 9.89
CA ALA A 91 -4.47 2.18 10.67
C ALA A 91 -4.96 2.27 12.09
N PRO A 92 -4.06 2.21 13.04
CA PRO A 92 -4.46 2.30 14.43
C PRO A 92 -5.01 3.68 14.68
N GLU A 93 -5.93 3.72 15.62
CA GLU A 93 -6.49 4.92 16.01
C GLU A 93 -5.39 5.80 16.48
N LYS A 94 -5.39 7.03 16.09
CA LYS A 94 -4.35 7.88 16.48
C LYS A 94 -4.35 8.01 17.93
N LYS A 95 -3.38 7.51 18.58
CA LYS A 95 -3.28 7.60 19.96
C LYS A 95 -2.91 8.96 20.24
N THR A 96 -3.68 9.58 20.99
CA THR A 96 -3.30 10.88 21.31
C THR A 96 -2.21 10.74 22.22
N LYS A 97 -1.31 11.14 22.05
CA LYS A 97 -0.26 10.92 22.81
C LYS A 97 -0.24 11.83 23.71
N LYS A 98 -0.42 11.76 24.33
CA LYS A 98 -0.37 12.53 25.08
C LYS A 98 0.40 12.84 25.47
#